data_a35fb4a2a6773bc63d51126ce4d9369d
#
_entry.id   a35fb4a2a6773bc63d51126ce4d9369d
#
_cell.length_a   1.000
_cell.length_b   1.000
_cell.length_c   1.000
_cell.angle_alpha   90.00
_cell.angle_beta   90.00
_cell.angle_gamma   90.00
#
_symmetry.space_group_name_H-M   'P 1'
#
loop_
_entity.id
_entity.type
_entity.pdbx_description
1 polymer ?
#
loop_
_entity_poly.entity_id
_entity_poly.type
_entity_poly.pdbx_seq_one_letter_code
_entity_poly.pdbx_strand_id
1 'polypeptide(L)'
;MQRFKDLVNISAVSKQEFEDAEAAYKQALADVGVNKAAVENARIRLAYTKVTSPISGRSGRSLVTPGALVTENQSSPLTTVQQLDPVYVDVTQSSTEVLRLKRSLEDGTLQRADQDHAAVRLLLEDGSEYGLTGTLQFADVSVDESTGMVTLRAIFPNPKQELLPGMYVRAILNEGVDDQAILLPQRALLRDAKGNPTTYVVNAENKVEIRPLKVGRTQGNSWVVLDGLKAGDKVIVEGLQKIRPGSPVRIAEPTPVKQGAPASEKR
;
A
#
# COMPACT_ATOMS: atom_id res chain seq x y z
N MET A 1 -3.88 22.62 -63.21
CA MET A 1 -4.71 23.75 -62.72
C MET A 1 -4.01 25.07 -62.89
N GLN A 2 -2.74 25.24 -62.46
CA GLN A 2 -2.05 26.53 -62.56
C GLN A 2 -2.06 27.07 -63.99
N ARG A 3 -1.67 26.25 -64.99
CA ARG A 3 -1.66 26.64 -66.41
C ARG A 3 -3.03 27.07 -66.93
N PHE A 4 -4.12 26.44 -66.54
CA PHE A 4 -5.48 26.80 -66.93
C PHE A 4 -5.90 28.15 -66.33
N LYS A 5 -5.51 28.47 -65.09
CA LYS A 5 -5.75 29.78 -64.48
C LYS A 5 -5.06 30.91 -65.30
N ASP A 6 -3.83 30.69 -65.72
CA ASP A 6 -3.07 31.67 -66.51
C ASP A 6 -3.68 31.86 -67.87
N LEU A 7 -4.20 30.83 -68.55
CA LEU A 7 -4.83 30.89 -69.85
C LEU A 7 -6.23 31.53 -69.79
N VAL A 8 -6.99 31.40 -68.73
CA VAL A 8 -8.27 32.09 -68.52
C VAL A 8 -8.04 33.61 -68.42
N ASN A 9 -7.01 34.05 -67.71
CA ASN A 9 -6.69 35.44 -67.48
C ASN A 9 -6.37 36.18 -68.76
N ILE A 10 -5.87 35.46 -69.80
CA ILE A 10 -5.58 36.01 -71.11
C ILE A 10 -6.67 35.72 -72.15
N SER A 11 -7.85 35.18 -71.69
CA SER A 11 -8.98 34.79 -72.54
C SER A 11 -8.64 33.76 -73.65
N ALA A 12 -7.61 32.94 -73.41
CA ALA A 12 -7.17 31.90 -74.34
C ALA A 12 -7.97 30.60 -74.24
N VAL A 13 -8.78 30.44 -73.19
CA VAL A 13 -9.72 29.27 -72.92
C VAL A 13 -11.06 29.82 -72.49
N SER A 14 -12.13 29.08 -72.79
CA SER A 14 -13.49 29.47 -72.35
C SER A 14 -13.65 29.24 -70.82
N LYS A 15 -14.54 30.02 -70.21
CA LYS A 15 -14.87 29.86 -68.79
C LYS A 15 -15.39 28.49 -68.49
N GLN A 16 -16.14 27.85 -69.38
CA GLN A 16 -16.68 26.52 -69.21
C GLN A 16 -15.56 25.47 -69.18
N GLU A 17 -14.58 25.55 -70.11
CA GLU A 17 -13.44 24.63 -70.10
C GLU A 17 -12.59 24.72 -68.81
N PHE A 18 -12.50 25.93 -68.24
CA PHE A 18 -11.83 26.10 -66.95
C PHE A 18 -12.61 25.44 -65.79
N GLU A 19 -13.94 25.65 -65.72
CA GLU A 19 -14.82 25.10 -64.69
C GLU A 19 -14.82 23.54 -64.78
N ASP A 20 -14.86 22.99 -65.99
CA ASP A 20 -14.77 21.53 -66.22
C ASP A 20 -13.41 20.97 -65.76
N ALA A 21 -12.32 21.65 -66.11
CA ALA A 21 -10.98 21.27 -65.67
C ALA A 21 -10.80 21.40 -64.16
N GLU A 22 -11.44 22.45 -63.53
CA GLU A 22 -11.43 22.58 -62.09
C GLU A 22 -12.22 21.47 -61.40
N ALA A 23 -13.37 21.10 -61.94
CA ALA A 23 -14.18 19.99 -61.39
C ALA A 23 -13.42 18.65 -61.50
N ALA A 24 -12.82 18.37 -62.68
CA ALA A 24 -12.00 17.18 -62.85
C ALA A 24 -10.79 17.11 -61.92
N TYR A 25 -10.15 18.27 -61.69
CA TYR A 25 -9.05 18.35 -60.72
C TYR A 25 -9.51 18.08 -59.27
N LYS A 26 -10.64 18.69 -58.83
CA LYS A 26 -11.20 18.45 -57.51
C LYS A 26 -11.61 16.98 -57.33
N GLN A 27 -12.20 16.36 -58.39
CA GLN A 27 -12.55 14.98 -58.37
C GLN A 27 -11.32 14.09 -58.21
N ALA A 28 -10.28 14.30 -59.04
CA ALA A 28 -9.04 13.53 -58.94
C ALA A 28 -8.34 13.72 -57.58
N LEU A 29 -8.44 14.91 -56.98
CA LEU A 29 -7.91 15.15 -55.64
C LEU A 29 -8.70 14.40 -54.55
N ALA A 30 -10.02 14.34 -54.68
CA ALA A 30 -10.88 13.53 -53.81
C ALA A 30 -10.59 12.03 -53.95
N ASP A 31 -10.40 11.53 -55.19
CA ASP A 31 -10.05 10.12 -55.47
C ASP A 31 -8.71 9.74 -54.83
N VAL A 32 -7.71 10.62 -54.87
CA VAL A 32 -6.43 10.44 -54.18
C VAL A 32 -6.67 10.37 -52.64
N GLY A 33 -7.56 11.21 -52.12
CA GLY A 33 -7.94 11.16 -50.71
C GLY A 33 -8.54 9.80 -50.30
N VAL A 34 -9.50 9.30 -51.09
CA VAL A 34 -10.15 7.99 -50.87
C VAL A 34 -9.14 6.86 -50.91
N ASN A 35 -8.27 6.84 -51.93
CA ASN A 35 -7.25 5.79 -52.07
C ASN A 35 -6.20 5.85 -50.93
N LYS A 36 -5.81 7.02 -50.46
CA LYS A 36 -4.94 7.16 -49.28
C LYS A 36 -5.61 6.59 -48.05
N ALA A 37 -6.88 6.87 -47.80
CA ALA A 37 -7.63 6.31 -46.68
C ALA A 37 -7.76 4.79 -46.77
N ALA A 38 -7.97 4.25 -48.01
CA ALA A 38 -7.99 2.80 -48.22
C ALA A 38 -6.65 2.15 -47.88
N VAL A 39 -5.52 2.72 -48.31
CA VAL A 39 -4.18 2.24 -47.95
C VAL A 39 -3.95 2.29 -46.43
N GLU A 40 -4.35 3.34 -45.75
CA GLU A 40 -4.19 3.46 -44.31
C GLU A 40 -5.03 2.38 -43.58
N ASN A 41 -6.27 2.17 -43.98
CA ASN A 41 -7.10 1.08 -43.45
C ASN A 41 -6.45 -0.29 -43.65
N ALA A 42 -5.86 -0.57 -44.82
CA ALA A 42 -5.15 -1.81 -45.08
C ALA A 42 -3.90 -1.97 -44.19
N ARG A 43 -3.16 -0.89 -43.93
CA ARG A 43 -2.02 -0.85 -42.99
C ARG A 43 -2.45 -1.16 -41.56
N ILE A 44 -3.55 -0.55 -41.08
CA ILE A 44 -4.09 -0.78 -39.74
C ILE A 44 -4.48 -2.26 -39.61
N ARG A 45 -5.19 -2.83 -40.59
CA ARG A 45 -5.54 -4.26 -40.58
C ARG A 45 -4.30 -5.15 -40.54
N LEU A 46 -3.27 -4.83 -41.29
CA LEU A 46 -2.01 -5.55 -41.27
C LEU A 46 -1.31 -5.42 -39.91
N ALA A 47 -1.35 -4.25 -39.28
CA ALA A 47 -0.79 -4.05 -37.93
C ALA A 47 -1.48 -4.95 -36.89
N TYR A 48 -2.80 -5.11 -36.98
CA TYR A 48 -3.57 -5.97 -36.05
C TYR A 48 -3.28 -7.49 -36.23
N THR A 49 -2.64 -7.90 -37.31
CA THR A 49 -2.18 -9.31 -37.43
C THR A 49 -1.00 -9.61 -36.47
N LYS A 50 -0.32 -8.59 -35.98
CA LYS A 50 0.73 -8.69 -34.94
C LYS A 50 0.16 -8.27 -33.62
N VAL A 51 -0.20 -9.26 -32.78
CA VAL A 51 -0.69 -9.00 -31.43
C VAL A 51 0.49 -8.73 -30.50
N THR A 52 0.59 -7.51 -30.02
CA THR A 52 1.64 -7.07 -29.07
C THR A 52 1.03 -6.71 -27.74
N SER A 53 1.81 -6.89 -26.66
CA SER A 53 1.39 -6.44 -25.35
C SER A 53 1.42 -4.89 -25.24
N PRO A 54 0.36 -4.25 -24.71
CA PRO A 54 0.35 -2.81 -24.49
C PRO A 54 1.22 -2.38 -23.32
N ILE A 55 1.62 -3.32 -22.44
CA ILE A 55 2.47 -3.06 -21.28
C ILE A 55 3.71 -3.97 -21.31
N SER A 56 4.80 -3.48 -20.70
CA SER A 56 5.96 -4.30 -20.42
C SER A 56 5.71 -5.14 -19.17
N GLY A 57 6.06 -6.43 -19.21
CA GLY A 57 5.84 -7.30 -18.07
C GLY A 57 6.12 -8.76 -18.40
N ARG A 58 5.82 -9.64 -17.46
CA ARG A 58 5.94 -11.07 -17.60
C ARG A 58 4.68 -11.66 -18.22
N SER A 59 4.83 -12.34 -19.36
CA SER A 59 3.74 -13.10 -19.97
C SER A 59 3.46 -14.36 -19.15
N GLY A 60 2.20 -14.62 -18.87
CA GLY A 60 1.72 -15.86 -18.29
C GLY A 60 1.65 -16.99 -19.32
N ARG A 61 0.95 -18.07 -18.97
CA ARG A 61 0.71 -19.18 -19.92
C ARG A 61 -0.18 -18.73 -21.08
N SER A 62 0.09 -19.26 -22.26
CA SER A 62 -0.84 -19.12 -23.39
C SER A 62 -2.13 -19.88 -23.11
N LEU A 63 -3.26 -19.23 -23.32
CA LEU A 63 -4.59 -19.84 -23.20
C LEU A 63 -5.10 -20.40 -24.51
N VAL A 64 -4.37 -20.16 -25.63
CA VAL A 64 -4.65 -20.67 -26.93
C VAL A 64 -3.45 -21.47 -27.45
N THR A 65 -3.72 -22.50 -28.23
CA THR A 65 -2.69 -23.32 -28.86
C THR A 65 -2.32 -22.78 -30.25
N PRO A 66 -1.09 -22.99 -30.73
CA PRO A 66 -0.73 -22.66 -32.10
C PRO A 66 -1.68 -23.33 -33.08
N GLY A 67 -2.17 -22.59 -34.07
CA GLY A 67 -3.16 -23.04 -35.06
C GLY A 67 -4.63 -22.86 -34.63
N ALA A 68 -4.91 -22.42 -33.40
CA ALA A 68 -6.26 -22.10 -33.00
C ALA A 68 -6.74 -20.83 -33.74
N LEU A 69 -8.00 -20.83 -34.15
CA LEU A 69 -8.64 -19.64 -34.71
C LEU A 69 -8.91 -18.63 -33.58
N VAL A 70 -8.43 -17.43 -33.76
CA VAL A 70 -8.71 -16.29 -32.89
C VAL A 70 -9.55 -15.26 -33.64
N THR A 71 -10.46 -14.60 -32.93
CA THR A 71 -11.36 -13.60 -33.50
C THR A 71 -11.27 -12.30 -32.75
N GLU A 72 -11.60 -11.23 -33.44
CA GLU A 72 -11.72 -9.90 -32.82
C GLU A 72 -12.77 -9.94 -31.71
N ASN A 73 -12.45 -9.26 -30.58
CA ASN A 73 -13.30 -9.17 -29.40
C ASN A 73 -13.74 -10.51 -28.77
N GLN A 74 -12.95 -11.59 -28.96
CA GLN A 74 -13.23 -12.84 -28.25
C GLN A 74 -13.17 -12.66 -26.73
N SER A 75 -14.04 -13.39 -25.99
CA SER A 75 -14.14 -13.31 -24.53
C SER A 75 -12.92 -13.89 -23.80
N SER A 76 -12.21 -14.84 -24.40
CA SER A 76 -11.02 -15.45 -23.79
C SER A 76 -9.76 -14.72 -24.23
N PRO A 77 -8.92 -14.25 -23.29
CA PRO A 77 -7.65 -13.63 -23.64
C PRO A 77 -6.67 -14.64 -24.21
N LEU A 78 -5.71 -14.20 -25.02
CA LEU A 78 -4.64 -15.06 -25.55
C LEU A 78 -3.63 -15.44 -24.46
N THR A 79 -3.26 -14.47 -23.66
CA THR A 79 -2.40 -14.59 -22.48
C THR A 79 -2.63 -13.39 -21.57
N THR A 80 -2.17 -13.47 -20.33
CA THR A 80 -2.16 -12.34 -19.40
C THR A 80 -0.73 -11.86 -19.22
N VAL A 81 -0.49 -10.57 -19.40
CA VAL A 81 0.80 -9.94 -19.12
C VAL A 81 0.67 -9.16 -17.83
N GLN A 82 1.55 -9.42 -16.87
CA GLN A 82 1.56 -8.77 -15.56
C GLN A 82 2.85 -7.97 -15.38
N GLN A 83 2.70 -6.73 -14.96
CA GLN A 83 3.83 -5.93 -14.52
C GLN A 83 4.16 -6.35 -13.09
N LEU A 84 5.40 -6.81 -12.87
CA LEU A 84 5.88 -7.32 -11.58
C LEU A 84 6.76 -6.32 -10.82
N ASP A 85 7.09 -5.20 -11.41
CA ASP A 85 7.86 -4.14 -10.79
C ASP A 85 7.34 -2.76 -11.28
N PRO A 86 6.83 -1.91 -10.37
CA PRO A 86 6.55 -2.20 -8.95
C PRO A 86 5.34 -3.14 -8.74
N VAL A 87 5.22 -3.71 -7.53
CA VAL A 87 4.04 -4.48 -7.10
C VAL A 87 3.21 -3.69 -6.10
N TYR A 88 1.92 -3.97 -6.08
CA TYR A 88 0.97 -3.39 -5.14
C TYR A 88 0.59 -4.40 -4.08
N VAL A 89 0.56 -3.96 -2.84
CA VAL A 89 0.09 -4.73 -1.70
C VAL A 89 -1.11 -4.02 -1.11
N ASP A 90 -2.25 -4.67 -1.17
CA ASP A 90 -3.50 -4.15 -0.61
C ASP A 90 -3.66 -4.64 0.83
N VAL A 91 -3.80 -3.71 1.76
CA VAL A 91 -3.93 -3.96 3.20
C VAL A 91 -5.28 -3.43 3.66
N THR A 92 -6.12 -4.32 4.18
CA THR A 92 -7.44 -3.94 4.68
C THR A 92 -7.35 -3.57 6.16
N GLN A 93 -7.85 -2.39 6.52
CA GLN A 93 -7.86 -1.87 7.89
C GLN A 93 -9.21 -1.25 8.24
N SER A 94 -9.53 -1.17 9.55
CA SER A 94 -10.73 -0.44 9.97
C SER A 94 -10.58 1.07 9.73
N SER A 95 -11.69 1.75 9.47
CA SER A 95 -11.70 3.21 9.27
C SER A 95 -11.11 3.97 10.47
N THR A 96 -11.33 3.48 11.69
CA THR A 96 -10.76 4.04 12.92
C THR A 96 -9.23 3.95 12.94
N GLU A 97 -8.69 2.81 12.50
CA GLU A 97 -7.24 2.61 12.44
C GLU A 97 -6.59 3.47 11.36
N VAL A 98 -7.25 3.61 10.21
CA VAL A 98 -6.78 4.50 9.13
C VAL A 98 -6.72 5.95 9.60
N LEU A 99 -7.75 6.42 10.33
CA LEU A 99 -7.74 7.77 10.91
C LEU A 99 -6.61 7.96 11.93
N ARG A 100 -6.33 6.93 12.73
CA ARG A 100 -5.20 6.95 13.69
C ARG A 100 -3.87 7.03 12.96
N LEU A 101 -3.66 6.17 11.96
CA LEU A 101 -2.44 6.15 11.14
C LEU A 101 -2.21 7.51 10.44
N LYS A 102 -3.27 8.10 9.91
CA LYS A 102 -3.20 9.40 9.24
C LYS A 102 -2.75 10.51 10.20
N ARG A 103 -3.34 10.57 11.42
CA ARG A 103 -2.91 11.51 12.46
C ARG A 103 -1.46 11.26 12.87
N SER A 104 -1.05 10.01 13.09
CA SER A 104 0.33 9.67 13.43
C SER A 104 1.33 10.05 12.33
N LEU A 105 0.92 10.04 11.07
CA LEU A 105 1.74 10.53 9.96
C LEU A 105 1.85 12.07 9.99
N GLU A 106 0.73 12.77 10.21
CA GLU A 106 0.69 14.23 10.35
C GLU A 106 1.54 14.71 11.53
N ASP A 107 1.42 14.04 12.68
CA ASP A 107 2.17 14.33 13.92
C ASP A 107 3.66 13.93 13.83
N GLY A 108 4.09 13.25 12.75
CA GLY A 108 5.46 12.82 12.53
C GLY A 108 5.92 11.64 13.41
N THR A 109 4.99 10.96 14.07
CA THR A 109 5.28 9.77 14.91
C THR A 109 5.46 8.50 14.08
N LEU A 110 4.95 8.46 12.84
CA LEU A 110 5.17 7.37 11.90
C LEU A 110 6.49 7.54 11.15
N GLN A 111 7.21 6.44 10.96
CA GLN A 111 8.40 6.45 10.12
C GLN A 111 8.01 6.77 8.66
N ARG A 112 8.52 7.89 8.14
CA ARG A 112 8.21 8.34 6.78
C ARG A 112 9.13 7.67 5.77
N ALA A 113 8.59 7.31 4.62
CA ALA A 113 9.36 6.95 3.44
C ALA A 113 9.75 8.20 2.64
N ASP A 114 8.83 9.18 2.55
CA ASP A 114 9.01 10.53 2.01
C ASP A 114 8.09 11.53 2.75
N GLN A 115 7.90 12.75 2.21
CA GLN A 115 7.18 13.83 2.90
C GLN A 115 5.72 13.47 3.25
N ASP A 116 5.04 12.65 2.41
CA ASP A 116 3.61 12.37 2.54
C ASP A 116 3.27 10.89 2.73
N HIS A 117 4.27 9.99 2.75
CA HIS A 117 4.03 8.55 2.75
C HIS A 117 4.74 7.85 3.89
N ALA A 118 4.04 6.90 4.52
CA ALA A 118 4.59 6.05 5.54
C ALA A 118 5.43 4.92 4.94
N ALA A 119 6.55 4.62 5.60
CA ALA A 119 7.39 3.47 5.25
C ALA A 119 6.75 2.16 5.72
N VAL A 120 6.69 1.17 4.83
CA VAL A 120 6.13 -0.15 5.11
C VAL A 120 7.17 -1.22 4.84
N ARG A 121 7.29 -2.18 5.75
CA ARG A 121 8.05 -3.42 5.54
C ARG A 121 7.11 -4.59 5.33
N LEU A 122 7.55 -5.62 4.63
CA LEU A 122 6.78 -6.84 4.44
C LEU A 122 7.44 -8.01 5.16
N LEU A 123 6.60 -8.82 5.77
CA LEU A 123 6.94 -10.15 6.22
C LEU A 123 6.28 -11.15 5.26
N LEU A 124 7.07 -11.99 4.65
CA LEU A 124 6.62 -13.01 3.71
C LEU A 124 5.95 -14.18 4.44
N GLU A 125 5.33 -15.08 3.69
CA GLU A 125 4.60 -16.23 4.26
C GLU A 125 5.51 -17.19 5.03
N ASP A 126 6.77 -17.32 4.61
CA ASP A 126 7.80 -18.13 5.28
C ASP A 126 8.35 -17.51 6.57
N GLY A 127 7.91 -16.29 6.92
CA GLY A 127 8.38 -15.54 8.07
C GLY A 127 9.64 -14.73 7.83
N SER A 128 10.21 -14.74 6.62
CA SER A 128 11.33 -13.87 6.24
C SER A 128 10.85 -12.43 5.99
N GLU A 129 11.72 -11.46 6.23
CA GLU A 129 11.45 -10.06 5.92
C GLU A 129 11.89 -9.74 4.49
N TYR A 130 11.01 -9.09 3.72
CA TYR A 130 11.36 -8.60 2.39
C TYR A 130 12.37 -7.47 2.48
N GLY A 131 13.47 -7.57 1.74
CA GLY A 131 14.63 -6.69 1.88
C GLY A 131 14.46 -5.24 1.41
N LEU A 132 13.35 -4.91 0.75
CA LEU A 132 13.07 -3.55 0.26
C LEU A 132 11.86 -2.96 0.98
N THR A 133 11.95 -1.69 1.33
CA THR A 133 10.87 -0.95 1.98
C THR A 133 9.92 -0.39 0.92
N GLY A 134 8.64 -0.50 1.17
CA GLY A 134 7.59 0.10 0.35
C GLY A 134 7.06 1.39 0.95
N THR A 135 6.20 2.05 0.17
CA THR A 135 5.52 3.29 0.53
C THR A 135 4.01 3.04 0.62
N LEU A 136 3.42 3.41 1.76
CA LEU A 136 1.97 3.34 1.95
C LEU A 136 1.31 4.56 1.32
N GLN A 137 0.39 4.32 0.41
CA GLN A 137 -0.46 5.36 -0.16
C GLN A 137 -1.83 5.30 0.50
N PHE A 138 -2.29 6.45 1.00
CA PHE A 138 -3.68 6.61 1.45
C PHE A 138 -4.58 6.92 0.24
N ALA A 139 -4.55 6.04 -0.78
CA ALA A 139 -5.12 6.31 -2.09
C ALA A 139 -6.62 6.05 -2.18
N ASP A 140 -7.16 5.16 -1.34
CA ASP A 140 -8.57 4.82 -1.40
C ASP A 140 -9.35 5.64 -0.38
N VAL A 141 -10.34 6.39 -0.85
CA VAL A 141 -11.15 7.31 -0.01
C VAL A 141 -12.47 6.67 0.40
N SER A 142 -12.76 5.46 -0.12
CA SER A 142 -14.02 4.78 0.13
C SER A 142 -13.92 3.76 1.27
N VAL A 143 -14.88 3.85 2.18
CA VAL A 143 -15.10 2.84 3.22
C VAL A 143 -16.13 1.86 2.70
N ASP A 144 -15.87 0.57 2.79
CA ASP A 144 -16.86 -0.45 2.54
C ASP A 144 -17.96 -0.36 3.62
N GLU A 145 -19.17 0.03 3.22
CA GLU A 145 -20.29 0.29 4.13
C GLU A 145 -20.73 -0.95 4.92
N SER A 146 -20.48 -2.14 4.38
CA SER A 146 -20.90 -3.40 5.01
C SER A 146 -19.95 -3.84 6.12
N THR A 147 -18.66 -3.56 5.98
CA THR A 147 -17.61 -4.02 6.89
C THR A 147 -16.99 -2.89 7.71
N GLY A 148 -17.15 -1.64 7.29
CA GLY A 148 -16.45 -0.48 7.88
C GLY A 148 -14.93 -0.46 7.61
N MET A 149 -14.49 -1.26 6.64
CA MET A 149 -13.07 -1.40 6.31
C MET A 149 -12.66 -0.48 5.15
N VAL A 150 -11.39 -0.11 5.14
CA VAL A 150 -10.73 0.67 4.10
C VAL A 150 -9.56 -0.14 3.57
N THR A 151 -9.39 -0.19 2.26
CA THR A 151 -8.22 -0.80 1.64
C THR A 151 -7.14 0.27 1.43
N LEU A 152 -6.00 0.07 2.08
CA LEU A 152 -4.80 0.87 1.89
C LEU A 152 -3.90 0.17 0.87
N ARG A 153 -3.31 0.91 -0.03
CA ARG A 153 -2.38 0.38 -1.02
C ARG A 153 -0.96 0.79 -0.71
N ALA A 154 -0.07 -0.19 -0.63
CA ALA A 154 1.36 0.04 -0.52
C ALA A 154 2.06 -0.36 -1.82
N ILE A 155 3.04 0.44 -2.24
CA ILE A 155 3.85 0.20 -3.45
C ILE A 155 5.21 -0.31 -3.02
N PHE A 156 5.63 -1.42 -3.60
CA PHE A 156 6.93 -2.02 -3.35
C PHE A 156 7.73 -2.18 -4.63
N PRO A 157 9.00 -1.76 -4.66
CA PRO A 157 9.91 -2.13 -5.73
C PRO A 157 10.16 -3.64 -5.69
N ASN A 158 10.16 -4.29 -6.86
CA ASN A 158 10.32 -5.75 -6.97
C ASN A 158 11.26 -6.13 -8.12
N PRO A 159 12.49 -5.60 -8.16
CA PRO A 159 13.42 -5.81 -9.28
C PRO A 159 13.82 -7.27 -9.46
N LYS A 160 13.84 -8.06 -8.38
CA LYS A 160 14.15 -9.49 -8.41
C LYS A 160 12.95 -10.38 -8.70
N GLN A 161 11.73 -9.80 -8.79
CA GLN A 161 10.48 -10.52 -9.00
C GLN A 161 10.21 -11.62 -7.94
N GLU A 162 10.63 -11.39 -6.70
CA GLU A 162 10.42 -12.29 -5.56
C GLU A 162 8.94 -12.26 -5.10
N LEU A 163 8.32 -11.08 -5.19
CA LEU A 163 6.89 -10.92 -4.89
C LEU A 163 6.07 -11.27 -6.13
N LEU A 164 5.14 -12.19 -5.97
CA LEU A 164 4.24 -12.61 -7.04
C LEU A 164 2.79 -12.22 -6.70
N PRO A 165 1.98 -11.85 -7.71
CA PRO A 165 0.56 -11.60 -7.50
C PRO A 165 -0.15 -12.81 -6.90
N GLY A 166 -0.95 -12.56 -5.85
CA GLY A 166 -1.67 -13.60 -5.13
C GLY A 166 -0.93 -14.18 -3.92
N MET A 167 0.31 -13.76 -3.66
CA MET A 167 1.01 -14.14 -2.42
C MET A 167 0.39 -13.44 -1.20
N TYR A 168 0.31 -14.18 -0.10
CA TYR A 168 -0.04 -13.61 1.19
C TYR A 168 1.19 -12.98 1.84
N VAL A 169 1.06 -11.74 2.29
CA VAL A 169 2.12 -11.00 2.97
C VAL A 169 1.55 -10.24 4.16
N ARG A 170 2.38 -9.94 5.14
CA ARG A 170 2.03 -9.09 6.28
C ARG A 170 2.76 -7.77 6.19
N ALA A 171 2.02 -6.68 6.16
CA ALA A 171 2.57 -5.33 6.18
C ALA A 171 2.89 -4.91 7.63
N ILE A 172 4.09 -4.41 7.85
CA ILE A 172 4.57 -3.91 9.13
C ILE A 172 4.84 -2.41 8.97
N LEU A 173 4.06 -1.60 9.69
CA LEU A 173 4.31 -0.17 9.81
C LEU A 173 5.03 0.09 11.14
N ASN A 174 6.13 0.79 11.09
CA ASN A 174 6.80 1.28 12.29
C ASN A 174 6.16 2.61 12.69
N GLU A 175 5.38 2.58 13.75
CA GLU A 175 5.02 3.78 14.47
C GLU A 175 6.25 4.16 15.28
N GLY A 176 6.86 5.32 15.08
CA GLY A 176 8.06 5.82 15.70
C GLY A 176 8.50 5.26 17.07
N VAL A 177 9.64 5.67 17.54
CA VAL A 177 10.14 5.30 18.86
C VAL A 177 9.69 6.40 19.83
N ASP A 178 8.87 6.04 20.81
CA ASP A 178 8.54 6.92 21.92
C ASP A 178 9.52 6.63 23.07
N ASP A 179 10.60 7.40 23.11
CA ASP A 179 11.66 7.26 24.11
C ASP A 179 11.19 7.62 25.54
N GLN A 180 10.02 8.24 25.66
CA GLN A 180 9.43 8.62 26.95
C GLN A 180 8.31 7.66 27.39
N ALA A 181 7.98 6.66 26.59
CA ALA A 181 6.95 5.69 26.90
C ALA A 181 7.27 4.89 28.17
N ILE A 182 6.35 4.89 29.13
CA ILE A 182 6.46 4.06 30.34
C ILE A 182 5.83 2.70 30.03
N LEU A 183 6.64 1.63 30.12
CA LEU A 183 6.18 0.26 29.94
C LEU A 183 5.93 -0.40 31.27
N LEU A 184 4.69 -0.81 31.53
CA LEU A 184 4.27 -1.52 32.72
C LEU A 184 4.07 -3.00 32.42
N PRO A 185 4.80 -3.93 33.07
CA PRO A 185 4.56 -5.37 32.91
C PRO A 185 3.09 -5.73 33.18
N GLN A 186 2.50 -6.60 32.33
CA GLN A 186 1.07 -6.96 32.43
C GLN A 186 0.68 -7.45 33.84
N ARG A 187 1.59 -8.16 34.51
CA ARG A 187 1.39 -8.68 35.88
C ARG A 187 1.25 -7.59 36.97
N ALA A 188 1.72 -6.36 36.68
CA ALA A 188 1.61 -5.23 37.62
C ALA A 188 0.32 -4.42 37.43
N LEU A 189 -0.45 -4.70 36.40
CA LEU A 189 -1.73 -4.07 36.15
C LEU A 189 -2.82 -4.78 36.94
N LEU A 190 -3.52 -4.03 37.78
CA LEU A 190 -4.69 -4.47 38.52
C LEU A 190 -5.94 -3.76 37.97
N ARG A 191 -7.10 -4.29 38.30
CA ARG A 191 -8.37 -3.60 38.05
C ARG A 191 -9.10 -3.38 39.37
N ASP A 192 -9.62 -2.18 39.54
CA ASP A 192 -10.47 -1.88 40.67
C ASP A 192 -11.85 -2.56 40.57
N ALA A 193 -12.69 -2.42 41.60
CA ALA A 193 -14.05 -2.99 41.61
C ALA A 193 -14.96 -2.44 40.48
N LYS A 194 -14.59 -1.33 39.85
CA LYS A 194 -15.29 -0.72 38.73
C LYS A 194 -14.68 -1.13 37.36
N GLY A 195 -13.60 -1.95 37.39
CA GLY A 195 -12.90 -2.38 36.19
C GLY A 195 -11.82 -1.42 35.68
N ASN A 196 -11.57 -0.28 36.34
CA ASN A 196 -10.56 0.66 35.91
C ASN A 196 -9.14 0.12 36.15
N PRO A 197 -8.18 0.40 35.25
CA PRO A 197 -6.80 -0.03 35.41
C PRO A 197 -6.13 0.74 36.55
N THR A 198 -5.46 0.01 37.45
CA THR A 198 -4.73 0.54 38.60
C THR A 198 -3.42 -0.21 38.78
N THR A 199 -2.49 0.35 39.54
CA THR A 199 -1.26 -0.33 39.98
C THR A 199 -0.89 0.05 41.39
N TYR A 200 -0.08 -0.78 42.03
CA TYR A 200 0.52 -0.44 43.32
C TYR A 200 1.89 0.21 43.12
N VAL A 201 2.08 1.37 43.72
CA VAL A 201 3.34 2.14 43.73
C VAL A 201 3.84 2.25 45.16
N VAL A 202 5.15 2.23 45.36
CA VAL A 202 5.77 2.50 46.65
C VAL A 202 6.03 3.99 46.78
N ASN A 203 5.42 4.66 47.75
CA ASN A 203 5.63 6.08 48.00
C ASN A 203 6.97 6.37 48.72
N ALA A 204 7.28 7.62 48.94
CA ALA A 204 8.51 8.09 49.62
C ALA A 204 8.65 7.54 51.07
N GLU A 205 7.54 7.18 51.73
CA GLU A 205 7.51 6.60 53.06
C GLU A 205 7.62 5.07 53.09
N ASN A 206 7.93 4.44 51.97
CA ASN A 206 7.93 2.99 51.77
C ASN A 206 6.57 2.33 52.06
N LYS A 207 5.46 3.01 51.82
CA LYS A 207 4.11 2.47 51.90
C LYS A 207 3.50 2.23 50.55
N VAL A 208 2.59 1.28 50.45
CA VAL A 208 1.85 0.95 49.24
C VAL A 208 0.75 2.00 48.98
N GLU A 209 0.76 2.57 47.80
CA GLU A 209 -0.27 3.48 47.30
C GLU A 209 -0.93 2.87 46.03
N ILE A 210 -2.28 2.96 45.95
CA ILE A 210 -3.00 2.62 44.70
C ILE A 210 -2.97 3.83 43.81
N ARG A 211 -2.54 3.66 42.57
CA ARG A 211 -2.56 4.71 41.56
C ARG A 211 -3.40 4.30 40.37
N PRO A 212 -4.42 5.08 40.00
CA PRO A 212 -5.20 4.85 38.79
C PRO A 212 -4.32 5.12 37.57
N LEU A 213 -4.51 4.33 36.53
CA LEU A 213 -3.73 4.43 35.29
C LEU A 213 -4.64 4.67 34.12
N LYS A 214 -4.11 5.35 33.11
CA LYS A 214 -4.60 5.25 31.73
C LYS A 214 -3.61 4.43 30.93
N VAL A 215 -4.04 3.28 30.45
CA VAL A 215 -3.20 2.39 29.64
C VAL A 215 -3.67 2.41 28.19
N GLY A 216 -2.70 2.37 27.29
CA GLY A 216 -2.91 2.28 25.86
C GLY A 216 -2.79 0.83 25.37
N ARG A 217 -2.06 0.64 24.28
CA ARG A 217 -1.82 -0.66 23.66
C ARG A 217 -0.84 -1.53 24.49
N THR A 218 -0.86 -2.81 24.22
CA THR A 218 0.16 -3.74 24.72
C THR A 218 1.35 -3.78 23.77
N GLN A 219 2.56 -3.82 24.32
CA GLN A 219 3.79 -4.06 23.58
C GLN A 219 4.53 -5.24 24.20
N GLY A 220 4.57 -6.34 23.48
CA GLY A 220 5.09 -7.61 24.04
C GLY A 220 4.32 -8.02 25.29
N ASN A 221 5.02 -8.17 26.43
CA ASN A 221 4.45 -8.54 27.73
C ASN A 221 4.20 -7.33 28.67
N SER A 222 4.08 -6.13 28.10
CA SER A 222 3.91 -4.88 28.85
C SER A 222 2.79 -4.03 28.28
N TRP A 223 2.18 -3.19 29.13
CA TRP A 223 1.26 -2.14 28.74
C TRP A 223 2.01 -0.81 28.59
N VAL A 224 1.69 -0.07 27.54
CA VAL A 224 2.10 1.33 27.43
C VAL A 224 1.21 2.18 28.34
N VAL A 225 1.82 2.86 29.31
CA VAL A 225 1.10 3.75 30.25
C VAL A 225 1.05 5.14 29.64
N LEU A 226 -0.17 5.65 29.43
CA LEU A 226 -0.41 6.99 28.88
C LEU A 226 -0.46 8.06 29.98
N ASP A 227 -0.94 7.69 31.18
CA ASP A 227 -1.06 8.61 32.32
C ASP A 227 -1.13 7.84 33.64
N GLY A 228 -0.68 8.47 34.73
CA GLY A 228 -0.73 7.91 36.08
C GLY A 228 0.61 7.44 36.66
N LEU A 229 1.67 7.28 35.84
CA LEU A 229 3.03 6.99 36.30
C LEU A 229 4.03 8.05 35.81
N LYS A 230 5.13 8.19 36.53
CA LYS A 230 6.26 9.03 36.17
C LYS A 230 7.54 8.19 36.13
N ALA A 231 8.51 8.64 35.32
CA ALA A 231 9.83 8.00 35.31
C ALA A 231 10.43 8.05 36.73
N GLY A 232 10.89 6.88 37.21
CA GLY A 232 11.43 6.72 38.56
C GLY A 232 10.42 6.20 39.60
N ASP A 233 9.12 6.11 39.30
CA ASP A 233 8.14 5.48 40.18
C ASP A 233 8.47 4.00 40.38
N LYS A 234 8.39 3.55 41.65
CA LYS A 234 8.65 2.15 42.03
C LYS A 234 7.35 1.37 42.01
N VAL A 235 7.13 0.57 40.96
CA VAL A 235 5.91 -0.23 40.81
C VAL A 235 6.11 -1.64 41.36
N ILE A 236 5.12 -2.15 42.07
CA ILE A 236 5.15 -3.48 42.65
C ILE A 236 4.68 -4.48 41.58
N VAL A 237 5.56 -5.40 41.19
CA VAL A 237 5.30 -6.41 40.14
C VAL A 237 5.06 -7.82 40.71
N GLU A 238 5.47 -8.07 41.95
CA GLU A 238 5.32 -9.37 42.63
C GLU A 238 4.82 -9.19 44.05
N GLY A 239 4.16 -10.19 44.59
CA GLY A 239 3.62 -10.15 45.96
C GLY A 239 2.31 -9.38 46.13
N LEU A 240 1.64 -9.04 45.06
CA LEU A 240 0.42 -8.21 45.05
C LEU A 240 -0.69 -8.75 45.96
N GLN A 241 -0.77 -10.07 46.16
CA GLN A 241 -1.77 -10.70 47.01
C GLN A 241 -1.47 -10.57 48.52
N LYS A 242 -0.23 -10.21 48.88
CA LYS A 242 0.23 -10.15 50.30
C LYS A 242 0.21 -8.75 50.87
N ILE A 243 -0.11 -7.73 50.03
CA ILE A 243 -0.03 -6.32 50.40
C ILE A 243 -1.42 -5.68 50.36
N ARG A 244 -1.61 -4.64 51.15
CA ARG A 244 -2.80 -3.80 51.16
C ARG A 244 -2.38 -2.35 51.06
N PRO A 245 -3.21 -1.47 50.55
CA PRO A 245 -2.96 -0.03 50.52
C PRO A 245 -2.60 0.46 51.93
N GLY A 246 -1.56 1.31 52.04
CA GLY A 246 -1.03 1.80 53.30
C GLY A 246 -0.07 0.84 54.05
N SER A 247 0.09 -0.39 53.64
CA SER A 247 1.05 -1.31 54.26
C SER A 247 2.49 -0.90 54.01
N PRO A 248 3.37 -0.96 55.03
CA PRO A 248 4.79 -0.75 54.84
C PRO A 248 5.38 -1.93 54.04
N VAL A 249 6.23 -1.62 53.08
CA VAL A 249 6.88 -2.63 52.24
C VAL A 249 8.40 -2.44 52.24
N ARG A 250 9.11 -3.56 52.15
CA ARG A 250 10.54 -3.57 51.95
C ARG A 250 10.82 -3.96 50.49
N ILE A 251 11.57 -3.12 49.81
CA ILE A 251 11.97 -3.36 48.45
C ILE A 251 12.97 -4.50 48.42
N ALA A 252 12.61 -5.62 47.78
CA ALA A 252 13.55 -6.69 47.51
C ALA A 252 14.42 -6.31 46.30
N GLU A 253 15.72 -6.54 46.37
CA GLU A 253 16.57 -6.38 45.19
C GLU A 253 16.08 -7.31 44.09
N PRO A 254 16.00 -6.85 42.84
CA PRO A 254 15.55 -7.67 41.71
C PRO A 254 16.50 -8.85 41.53
N THR A 255 16.02 -10.03 41.76
CA THR A 255 16.73 -11.26 41.35
C THR A 255 16.87 -11.26 39.85
N PRO A 256 18.09 -11.32 39.27
CA PRO A 256 18.24 -11.31 37.83
C PRO A 256 17.49 -12.49 37.22
N VAL A 257 16.42 -12.18 36.46
CA VAL A 257 15.72 -13.20 35.68
C VAL A 257 16.70 -13.72 34.64
N LYS A 258 17.16 -14.94 34.79
CA LYS A 258 17.89 -15.65 33.73
C LYS A 258 17.01 -15.62 32.49
N GLN A 259 17.42 -14.85 31.52
CA GLN A 259 16.85 -14.95 30.15
C GLN A 259 17.01 -16.41 29.73
N GLY A 260 15.89 -17.12 29.57
CA GLY A 260 15.90 -18.48 29.08
C GLY A 260 16.63 -18.48 27.72
N ALA A 261 17.69 -19.25 27.65
CA ALA A 261 18.38 -19.52 26.39
C ALA A 261 17.35 -20.05 25.38
N PRO A 262 17.45 -19.69 24.09
CA PRO A 262 16.59 -20.26 23.07
C PRO A 262 16.78 -21.78 23.09
N ALA A 263 15.67 -22.51 23.17
CA ALA A 263 15.66 -23.97 23.10
C ALA A 263 16.34 -24.37 21.77
N SER A 264 17.49 -25.03 21.89
CA SER A 264 18.13 -25.67 20.76
C SER A 264 17.23 -26.82 20.31
N GLU A 265 16.63 -26.63 19.16
CA GLU A 265 15.95 -27.69 18.45
C GLU A 265 16.96 -28.77 18.05
N LYS A 266 16.90 -29.89 18.71
CA LYS A 266 17.59 -31.11 18.30
C LYS A 266 16.61 -31.98 17.51
N ARG A 267 16.99 -32.19 16.26
CA ARG A 267 16.55 -33.19 15.27
C ARG A 267 15.15 -33.10 14.73
#